data_7ed4473ec622ec189e3e0b3b7c25c842
#
_entry.id   7ed4473ec622ec189e3e0b3b7c25c842
#
_cell.length_a   1.000
_cell.length_b   1.000
_cell.length_c   1.000
_cell.angle_alpha   90.00
_cell.angle_beta   90.00
_cell.angle_gamma   90.00
#
_symmetry.space_group_name_H-M   'P 1'
#
loop_
_entity.id
_entity.type
_entity.pdbx_description
1 polymer ?
#
loop_
_entity_poly.entity_id
_entity_poly.type
_entity_poly.pdbx_seq_one_letter_code
_entity_poly.pdbx_strand_id
1 'polypeptide(L)' 'MKAYRAALLRFDDHGQPLYDSDGLLVIGPDATGRRVVRAAGSHDALIDRFAGVTVEDLRGHLIAPGFVDLHVHY' A
#
# COMPACT_ATOMS: atom_id res chain seq x y z
N MET A 1 2.17 -9.73 -8.94
CA MET A 1 1.86 -8.96 -7.73
C MET A 1 3.07 -8.14 -7.36
N LYS A 2 2.85 -6.96 -6.86
CA LYS A 2 3.94 -6.07 -6.46
C LYS A 2 3.57 -5.36 -5.18
N ALA A 3 4.55 -5.09 -4.34
CA ALA A 3 4.32 -4.39 -3.09
C ALA A 3 5.18 -3.13 -3.01
N TYR A 4 4.69 -2.15 -2.27
CA TYR A 4 5.39 -0.89 -2.06
C TYR A 4 5.47 -0.65 -0.56
N ARG A 5 6.67 -0.38 -0.06
CA ARG A 5 6.88 -0.06 1.35
C ARG A 5 7.00 1.45 1.49
N ALA A 6 6.07 2.06 2.18
CA ALA A 6 6.01 3.51 2.35
C ALA A 6 5.10 3.84 3.52
N ALA A 7 5.05 5.08 3.93
CA ALA A 7 4.01 5.50 4.85
C ALA A 7 2.67 5.41 4.12
N LEU A 8 1.66 4.90 4.78
CA LEU A 8 0.34 4.74 4.19
C LEU A 8 -0.70 5.51 4.98
N LEU A 9 -1.54 6.24 4.29
CA LEU A 9 -2.72 6.86 4.89
C LEU A 9 -3.94 6.24 4.24
N ARG A 10 -4.80 5.64 5.03
CA ARG A 10 -6.01 4.98 4.56
C ARG A 10 -7.18 5.49 5.37
N PHE A 11 -8.37 5.16 4.96
CA PHE A 11 -9.57 5.51 5.70
C PHE A 11 -10.40 4.24 5.88
N ASP A 12 -10.96 4.07 7.07
CA ASP A 12 -11.84 2.92 7.33
C ASP A 12 -13.25 3.20 6.80
N ASP A 13 -14.18 2.29 7.04
CA ASP A 13 -15.54 2.41 6.53
C ASP A 13 -16.29 3.62 7.12
N HIS A 14 -15.81 4.15 8.21
CA HIS A 14 -16.42 5.32 8.85
C HIS A 14 -15.69 6.61 8.49
N GLY A 15 -14.73 6.56 7.58
CA GLY A 15 -13.99 7.75 7.18
C GLY A 15 -12.89 8.14 8.16
N GLN A 16 -12.57 7.29 9.12
CA GLN A 16 -11.51 7.61 10.07
C GLN A 16 -10.14 7.32 9.47
N PRO A 17 -9.18 8.20 9.67
CA PRO A 17 -7.86 7.97 9.09
C PRO A 17 -7.12 6.85 9.80
N LEU A 18 -6.43 6.04 9.00
CA LEU A 18 -5.56 4.98 9.49
C LEU A 18 -4.19 5.24 8.89
N TYR A 19 -3.23 5.54 9.74
CA TYR A 19 -1.90 5.90 9.29
C TYR A 19 -0.88 4.86 9.73
N ASP A 20 -0.09 4.36 8.78
CA ASP A 20 1.01 3.47 9.06
C ASP A 20 2.30 4.17 8.64
N SER A 21 3.17 4.46 9.58
CA SER A 21 4.41 5.14 9.25
C SER A 21 5.36 4.24 8.45
N ASP A 22 5.24 2.93 8.62
CA ASP A 22 5.98 1.95 7.83
C ASP A 22 4.96 0.94 7.33
N GLY A 23 4.34 1.25 6.23
CA GLY A 23 3.27 0.45 5.68
C GLY A 23 3.69 -0.38 4.49
N LEU A 24 2.83 -1.31 4.10
CA LEU A 24 3.01 -2.11 2.91
C LEU A 24 1.72 -2.08 2.11
N LEU A 25 1.83 -1.71 0.85
CA LEU A 25 0.72 -1.73 -0.08
C LEU A 25 0.99 -2.80 -1.12
N VAL A 26 0.10 -3.77 -1.22
CA VAL A 26 0.26 -4.86 -2.17
C VAL A 26 -0.77 -4.73 -3.27
N ILE A 27 -0.31 -4.71 -4.50
CA ILE A 27 -1.16 -4.55 -5.68
C ILE A 27 -1.01 -5.78 -6.55
N GLY A 28 -2.10 -6.28 -7.06
CA GLY A 28 -2.09 -7.43 -7.93
C GLY A 28 -3.34 -7.50 -8.76
N PRO A 29 -3.44 -8.49 -9.64
CA PRO A 29 -4.59 -8.60 -10.52
C PRO A 29 -5.81 -9.18 -9.79
N ASP A 30 -6.99 -8.73 -10.17
CA ASP A 30 -8.22 -9.40 -9.76
C ASP A 30 -8.57 -10.47 -10.79
N ALA A 31 -9.77 -11.03 -10.68
CA ALA A 31 -10.20 -12.11 -11.58
C ALA A 31 -10.29 -11.68 -13.04
N THR A 32 -10.38 -10.38 -13.30
CA THR A 32 -10.48 -9.87 -14.67
C THR A 32 -9.14 -9.36 -15.20
N GLY A 33 -8.10 -9.44 -14.40
CA GLY A 33 -6.78 -8.93 -14.77
C GLY A 33 -6.55 -7.48 -14.43
N ARG A 34 -7.52 -6.81 -13.81
CA ARG A 34 -7.33 -5.41 -13.39
C ARG A 34 -6.47 -5.37 -12.15
N ARG A 35 -5.64 -4.36 -12.07
CA ARG A 35 -4.79 -4.21 -10.90
C ARG A 35 -5.56 -3.57 -9.77
N VAL A 36 -5.59 -4.22 -8.66
CA VAL A 36 -6.33 -3.77 -7.48
C VAL A 36 -5.47 -3.90 -6.24
N VAL A 37 -5.85 -3.21 -5.18
CA VAL A 37 -5.16 -3.33 -3.91
C VAL A 37 -5.53 -4.68 -3.29
N ARG A 38 -4.53 -5.49 -3.05
CA ARG A 38 -4.72 -6.82 -2.46
C ARG A 38 -4.59 -6.77 -0.94
N ALA A 39 -3.77 -5.87 -0.43
CA ALA A 39 -3.60 -5.69 1.01
C ALA A 39 -2.96 -4.33 1.27
N ALA A 40 -3.25 -3.77 2.41
CA ALA A 40 -2.63 -2.54 2.86
C ALA A 40 -2.62 -2.53 4.38
N GLY A 41 -1.52 -2.16 4.97
CA GLY A 41 -1.39 -2.11 6.42
C GLY A 41 0.04 -1.99 6.83
N SER A 42 0.35 -2.37 8.06
CA SER A 42 1.70 -2.32 8.58
C SER A 42 2.61 -3.28 7.83
N HIS A 43 3.79 -2.82 7.48
CA HIS A 43 4.79 -3.66 6.81
C HIS A 43 5.07 -4.92 7.63
N ASP A 44 5.28 -4.77 8.93
CA ASP A 44 5.64 -5.92 9.76
C ASP A 44 4.52 -6.94 9.87
N ALA A 45 3.28 -6.48 9.79
CA ALA A 45 2.15 -7.39 9.88
C ALA A 45 1.91 -8.16 8.58
N LEU A 46 2.30 -7.59 7.45
CA LEU A 46 1.95 -8.16 6.15
C LEU A 46 3.10 -8.85 5.45
N ILE A 47 4.33 -8.51 5.79
CA ILE A 47 5.47 -8.96 4.98
C ILE A 47 5.57 -10.48 4.89
N ASP A 48 5.26 -11.19 5.96
CA ASP A 48 5.36 -12.64 5.95
C ASP A 48 4.30 -13.27 5.06
N ARG A 49 3.16 -12.63 4.91
CA ARG A 49 2.08 -13.17 4.07
C ARG A 49 2.40 -12.99 2.59
N PHE A 50 3.30 -12.10 2.26
CA PHE A 50 3.63 -11.80 0.88
C PHE A 50 5.13 -11.98 0.62
N ALA A 51 5.72 -12.97 1.27
CA ALA A 51 7.16 -13.13 1.26
C ALA A 51 7.78 -13.30 -0.13
N GLY A 52 7.07 -13.80 -1.09
CA GLY A 52 7.62 -13.96 -2.43
C GLY A 52 7.38 -12.78 -3.36
N VAL A 53 6.77 -11.71 -2.85
CA VAL A 53 6.41 -10.58 -3.69
C VAL A 53 7.55 -9.59 -3.72
N THR A 54 7.84 -9.03 -4.89
CA THR A 54 8.86 -7.98 -5.00
C THR A 54 8.37 -6.72 -4.29
N VAL A 55 9.19 -6.18 -3.42
CA VAL A 55 8.85 -4.98 -2.66
C VAL A 55 9.73 -3.84 -3.14
N GLU A 56 9.09 -2.76 -3.56
CA GLU A 56 9.80 -1.53 -3.88
C GLU A 56 9.85 -0.66 -2.63
N ASP A 57 11.03 -0.25 -2.24
CA ASP A 57 11.22 0.54 -1.03
C ASP A 57 11.03 2.02 -1.34
N LEU A 58 9.91 2.54 -0.92
CA LEU A 58 9.58 3.95 -1.08
C LEU A 58 9.48 4.63 0.28
N ARG A 59 10.29 4.18 1.24
CA ARG A 59 10.29 4.83 2.56
C ARG A 59 10.69 6.29 2.40
N GLY A 60 10.03 7.15 3.12
CA GLY A 60 10.16 8.59 2.95
C GLY A 60 9.06 9.20 2.10
N HIS A 61 8.25 8.35 1.46
CA HIS A 61 7.11 8.81 0.68
C HIS A 61 5.82 8.43 1.38
N LEU A 62 4.75 9.13 1.06
CA LEU A 62 3.42 8.84 1.57
C LEU A 62 2.53 8.40 0.43
N ILE A 63 1.84 7.29 0.61
CA ILE A 63 0.84 6.83 -0.33
C ILE A 63 -0.53 6.98 0.31
N ALA A 64 -1.46 7.62 -0.37
CA ALA A 64 -2.81 7.81 0.11
C ALA A 64 -3.79 7.51 -1.02
N PRO A 65 -4.90 6.82 -0.71
CA PRO A 65 -5.87 6.50 -1.74
C PRO A 65 -6.57 7.76 -2.22
N GLY A 66 -6.85 7.81 -3.46
CA GLY A 66 -7.53 8.94 -4.04
C GLY A 66 -6.67 10.12 -4.35
N PHE A 67 -5.45 10.13 -3.94
CA PHE A 67 -4.62 11.16 -4.24
C PHE A 67 -3.63 10.73 -5.11
N VAL A 68 -3.71 11.09 -6.13
CA VAL A 68 -2.84 10.74 -6.96
C VAL A 68 -1.83 11.63 -7.02
N ASP A 69 -1.24 12.09 -6.59
CA ASP A 69 -0.54 12.97 -6.68
C ASP A 69 0.34 13.25 -6.43
N LEU A 70 0.55 13.53 -6.40
CA LEU A 70 0.84 14.50 -6.82
C LEU A 70 1.99 14.87 -6.22
N HIS A 71 2.06 14.99 -5.13
CA HIS A 71 3.14 15.38 -4.48
C HIS A 71 3.94 14.28 -4.20
N VAL A 72 3.41 13.25 -4.44
CA VAL A 72 3.97 12.23 -4.01
C VAL A 72 4.51 11.62 -5.06
N HIS A 73 5.08 12.00 -5.81
CA HIS A 73 5.53 11.39 -6.79
C HIS A 73 6.56 10.67 -6.48
N TYR A 74 6.67 9.84 -6.73
CA TYR A 74 7.63 9.04 -6.44
C TYR A 74 8.31 8.59 -7.64
#